data_5375aa1362fbbd39e7d22220e6ce5a5e
#
_entry.id   5375aa1362fbbd39e7d22220e6ce5a5e
#
_cell.length_a   1.000
_cell.length_b   1.000
_cell.length_c   1.000
_cell.angle_alpha   90.00
_cell.angle_beta   90.00
_cell.angle_gamma   90.00
#
_symmetry.space_group_name_H-M   'P 1'
#
loop_
_entity.id
_entity.type
_entity.pdbx_description
1 polymer ?
#
loop_
_entity_poly.entity_id
_entity_poly.type
_entity_poly.pdbx_seq_one_letter_code
_entity_poly.pdbx_strand_id
1 'polypeptide(L)'
;MKRFNITIAGGGSTFTPGIILMLLDYLDEFPIHTIKLYDNDEARQKTIADACEIMLKERAPEVRLLASTDPEEAFTQVDFVMAHIRVGKYAMRELDEKIPLKHGVVGQETCGPGGIAYGMRSIPGVLELVDYMEKYSPEAWMLNYSNPAAIVAEATRKLRPNSKILNICDMPIGIEELIAKNLGLSSRKELEVDYYGLNHFGWWTDIRDKSGNSLMPEVIKHVSQHGYATDGTSELEQQKSWNSTLKKAKDIQALDPKTVPNTYLKYYLFPDEEVAHSNIEFTRANEVMEGREAFVFSECQAIIDKGTAKETKLTIDEHASYIVDLARAIAFNKKERMLMIVENNGAIRNFDPTAMVEIPCIVGSNGPEKLVVGEIPRFQKSLMEQQVGVEKLVVEAFEEGSYQKLWQAITLSKTVPSAKVAKDILDDLIVANQAFWPELT
;
A
#
# COMPACT_ATOMS: atom_id res chain seq x y z
N MET A 1 20.73 24.84 0.36
CA MET A 1 20.31 23.44 0.42
C MET A 1 19.62 23.10 -0.91
N LYS A 2 19.81 21.89 -1.47
CA LYS A 2 19.10 21.48 -2.69
C LYS A 2 17.59 21.47 -2.42
N ARG A 3 16.81 22.03 -3.34
CA ARG A 3 15.33 21.93 -3.33
C ARG A 3 14.91 20.91 -4.37
N PHE A 4 13.92 20.11 -4.05
CA PHE A 4 13.49 18.96 -4.87
C PHE A 4 12.28 19.27 -5.72
N ASN A 5 12.22 18.65 -6.89
CA ASN A 5 11.02 18.60 -7.72
C ASN A 5 10.38 17.22 -7.56
N ILE A 6 9.07 17.19 -7.32
CA ILE A 6 8.32 15.97 -7.04
C ILE A 6 7.15 15.87 -8.00
N THR A 7 6.92 14.67 -8.54
CA THR A 7 5.66 14.34 -9.21
C THR A 7 4.81 13.47 -8.28
N ILE A 8 3.55 13.84 -8.09
CA ILE A 8 2.52 13.01 -7.47
C ILE A 8 1.69 12.40 -8.60
N ALA A 9 1.91 11.12 -8.90
CA ALA A 9 1.15 10.37 -9.89
C ALA A 9 -0.09 9.75 -9.23
N GLY A 10 -1.27 10.09 -9.73
CA GLY A 10 -2.56 9.96 -9.07
C GLY A 10 -2.99 11.30 -8.46
N GLY A 11 -2.71 12.43 -9.18
CA GLY A 11 -2.96 13.78 -8.71
C GLY A 11 -4.42 14.06 -8.33
N GLY A 12 -5.38 13.37 -8.94
CA GLY A 12 -6.81 13.42 -8.60
C GLY A 12 -7.24 12.46 -7.48
N SER A 13 -6.30 11.83 -6.77
CA SER A 13 -6.60 10.92 -5.67
C SER A 13 -7.05 11.65 -4.40
N THR A 14 -7.89 10.99 -3.62
CA THR A 14 -8.30 11.46 -2.28
C THR A 14 -7.14 11.53 -1.28
N PHE A 15 -6.00 10.92 -1.57
CA PHE A 15 -4.79 10.99 -0.76
C PHE A 15 -3.95 12.25 -1.04
N THR A 16 -4.07 12.83 -2.24
CA THR A 16 -3.22 13.94 -2.68
C THR A 16 -3.24 15.14 -1.75
N PRO A 17 -4.40 15.64 -1.25
CA PRO A 17 -4.40 16.75 -0.30
C PRO A 17 -3.66 16.45 1.00
N GLY A 18 -3.80 15.23 1.55
CA GLY A 18 -3.08 14.80 2.75
C GLY A 18 -1.56 14.72 2.54
N ILE A 19 -1.12 14.26 1.35
CA ILE A 19 0.30 14.25 0.97
C ILE A 19 0.84 15.70 0.87
N ILE A 20 0.08 16.62 0.26
CA ILE A 20 0.46 18.04 0.18
C ILE A 20 0.61 18.64 1.58
N LEU A 21 -0.34 18.41 2.48
CA LEU A 21 -0.26 18.88 3.86
C LEU A 21 0.96 18.33 4.58
N MET A 22 1.26 17.04 4.38
CA MET A 22 2.46 16.40 4.93
C MET A 22 3.73 17.03 4.38
N LEU A 23 3.83 17.23 3.08
CA LEU A 23 4.99 17.87 2.46
C LEU A 23 5.20 19.29 2.98
N LEU A 24 4.12 20.03 3.22
CA LEU A 24 4.17 21.37 3.83
C LEU A 24 4.74 21.37 5.26
N ASP A 25 4.42 20.34 6.06
CA ASP A 25 4.94 20.21 7.42
C ASP A 25 6.43 19.83 7.46
N TYR A 26 6.93 19.19 6.40
CA TYR A 26 8.33 18.75 6.29
C TYR A 26 9.23 19.66 5.44
N LEU A 27 8.77 20.85 5.01
CA LEU A 27 9.54 21.74 4.12
C LEU A 27 10.93 22.12 4.66
N ASP A 28 11.08 22.29 5.98
CA ASP A 28 12.35 22.59 6.61
C ASP A 28 13.34 21.42 6.51
N GLU A 29 12.82 20.18 6.51
CA GLU A 29 13.61 18.96 6.46
C GLU A 29 13.70 18.34 5.06
N PHE A 30 12.74 18.67 4.20
CA PHE A 30 12.65 18.22 2.81
C PHE A 30 12.23 19.39 1.91
N PRO A 31 13.16 20.31 1.58
CA PRO A 31 12.86 21.50 0.82
C PRO A 31 12.39 21.21 -0.59
N ILE A 32 11.22 21.71 -0.96
CA ILE A 32 10.59 21.49 -2.26
C ILE A 32 10.65 22.79 -3.08
N HIS A 33 10.89 22.65 -4.39
CA HIS A 33 10.82 23.72 -5.37
C HIS A 33 9.51 23.66 -6.17
N THR A 34 9.17 22.46 -6.68
CA THR A 34 7.99 22.24 -7.52
C THR A 34 7.30 20.94 -7.15
N ILE A 35 5.99 20.98 -7.02
CA ILE A 35 5.13 19.81 -6.96
C ILE A 35 4.37 19.74 -8.28
N LYS A 36 4.40 18.60 -8.94
CA LYS A 36 3.66 18.32 -10.15
C LYS A 36 2.62 17.25 -9.86
N LEU A 37 1.37 17.51 -10.19
CA LEU A 37 0.30 16.54 -10.12
C LEU A 37 0.09 15.94 -11.51
N TYR A 38 0.10 14.61 -11.59
CA TYR A 38 -0.19 13.87 -12.82
C TYR A 38 -1.39 12.97 -12.60
N ASP A 39 -2.38 13.07 -13.47
CA ASP A 39 -3.52 12.15 -13.52
C ASP A 39 -4.01 12.05 -14.98
N ASN A 40 -4.61 10.94 -15.35
CA ASN A 40 -5.26 10.77 -16.65
C ASN A 40 -6.72 11.23 -16.68
N ASP A 41 -7.27 11.68 -15.53
CA ASP A 41 -8.61 12.27 -15.38
C ASP A 41 -8.48 13.75 -15.01
N GLU A 42 -8.47 14.61 -16.02
CA GLU A 42 -8.31 16.06 -15.88
C GLU A 42 -9.37 16.69 -14.95
N ALA A 43 -10.63 16.30 -15.13
CA ALA A 43 -11.72 16.86 -14.35
C ALA A 43 -11.62 16.53 -12.86
N ARG A 44 -11.25 15.27 -12.56
CA ARG A 44 -11.03 14.82 -11.19
C ARG A 44 -9.81 15.52 -10.57
N GLN A 45 -8.71 15.60 -11.32
CA GLN A 45 -7.49 16.25 -10.87
C GLN A 45 -7.69 17.75 -10.60
N LYS A 46 -8.47 18.42 -11.42
CA LYS A 46 -8.67 19.86 -11.31
C LYS A 46 -9.17 20.32 -9.95
N THR A 47 -10.20 19.67 -9.39
CA THR A 47 -10.74 20.01 -8.07
C THR A 47 -9.68 19.85 -6.98
N ILE A 48 -8.92 18.77 -7.02
CA ILE A 48 -7.84 18.52 -6.04
C ILE A 48 -6.73 19.57 -6.20
N ALA A 49 -6.31 19.82 -7.45
CA ALA A 49 -5.23 20.76 -7.75
C ALA A 49 -5.57 22.19 -7.33
N ASP A 50 -6.77 22.66 -7.65
CA ASP A 50 -7.23 24.04 -7.29
C ASP A 50 -7.21 24.22 -5.76
N ALA A 51 -7.69 23.24 -4.99
CA ALA A 51 -7.63 23.28 -3.53
C ALA A 51 -6.19 23.24 -3.01
N CYS A 52 -5.34 22.36 -3.54
CA CYS A 52 -3.93 22.26 -3.17
C CYS A 52 -3.15 23.53 -3.50
N GLU A 53 -3.47 24.22 -4.60
CA GLU A 53 -2.85 25.49 -4.95
C GLU A 53 -3.15 26.58 -3.90
N ILE A 54 -4.37 26.63 -3.38
CA ILE A 54 -4.75 27.54 -2.30
C ILE A 54 -3.96 27.21 -1.03
N MET A 55 -3.86 25.93 -0.65
CA MET A 55 -3.08 25.49 0.51
C MET A 55 -1.61 25.92 0.39
N LEU A 56 -1.00 25.71 -0.77
CA LEU A 56 0.40 26.07 -1.03
C LEU A 56 0.58 27.59 -1.00
N LYS A 57 -0.30 28.38 -1.62
CA LYS A 57 -0.23 29.83 -1.58
C LYS A 57 -0.29 30.41 -0.16
N GLU A 58 -1.05 29.77 0.74
CA GLU A 58 -1.16 30.21 2.13
C GLU A 58 0.04 29.82 2.99
N ARG A 59 0.64 28.65 2.76
CA ARG A 59 1.65 28.09 3.66
C ARG A 59 3.07 28.10 3.11
N ALA A 60 3.24 28.05 1.79
CA ALA A 60 4.54 27.97 1.11
C ALA A 60 4.45 28.59 -0.29
N PRO A 61 4.23 29.92 -0.40
CA PRO A 61 4.02 30.61 -1.70
C PRO A 61 5.23 30.50 -2.66
N GLU A 62 6.39 30.09 -2.17
CA GLU A 62 7.58 29.86 -2.97
C GLU A 62 7.61 28.47 -3.64
N VAL A 63 6.74 27.54 -3.25
CA VAL A 63 6.60 26.23 -3.88
C VAL A 63 5.63 26.32 -5.05
N ARG A 64 6.07 25.90 -6.22
CA ARG A 64 5.22 25.89 -7.42
C ARG A 64 4.36 24.64 -7.48
N LEU A 65 3.10 24.78 -7.87
CA LEU A 65 2.24 23.68 -8.24
C LEU A 65 2.02 23.70 -9.76
N LEU A 66 2.09 22.52 -10.38
CA LEU A 66 1.72 22.25 -11.76
C LEU A 66 0.78 21.05 -11.78
N ALA A 67 -0.37 21.15 -12.41
CA ALA A 67 -1.26 20.00 -12.66
C ALA A 67 -1.33 19.75 -14.17
N SER A 68 -1.07 18.53 -14.59
CA SER A 68 -1.03 18.17 -16.00
C SER A 68 -1.48 16.73 -16.24
N THR A 69 -2.06 16.49 -17.41
CA THR A 69 -2.32 15.16 -17.96
C THR A 69 -1.25 14.74 -18.98
N ASP A 70 -0.32 15.65 -19.30
CA ASP A 70 0.82 15.37 -20.19
C ASP A 70 1.98 14.79 -19.37
N PRO A 71 2.40 13.54 -19.66
CA PRO A 71 3.50 12.90 -18.94
C PRO A 71 4.85 13.61 -19.15
N GLU A 72 5.11 14.23 -20.31
CA GLU A 72 6.34 14.98 -20.52
C GLU A 72 6.43 16.17 -19.57
N GLU A 73 5.35 16.93 -19.44
CA GLU A 73 5.27 18.07 -18.54
C GLU A 73 5.38 17.65 -17.08
N ALA A 74 4.68 16.57 -16.71
CA ALA A 74 4.61 16.08 -15.35
C ALA A 74 5.90 15.42 -14.85
N PHE A 75 6.61 14.67 -15.72
CA PHE A 75 7.75 13.85 -15.31
C PHE A 75 9.11 14.44 -15.64
N THR A 76 9.20 15.54 -16.44
CA THR A 76 10.49 16.16 -16.76
C THR A 76 11.12 16.85 -15.56
N GLN A 77 12.43 16.65 -15.33
CA GLN A 77 13.23 17.30 -14.27
C GLN A 77 12.67 17.10 -12.85
N VAL A 78 12.30 15.88 -12.51
CA VAL A 78 11.88 15.52 -11.16
C VAL A 78 12.92 14.67 -10.45
N ASP A 79 12.99 14.79 -9.13
CA ASP A 79 13.88 13.99 -8.28
C ASP A 79 13.15 12.76 -7.74
N PHE A 80 11.84 12.89 -7.49
CA PHE A 80 10.99 11.83 -6.96
C PHE A 80 9.65 11.79 -7.66
N VAL A 81 9.12 10.57 -7.84
CA VAL A 81 7.74 10.30 -8.25
C VAL A 81 7.06 9.57 -7.09
N MET A 82 6.02 10.16 -6.52
CA MET A 82 5.17 9.54 -5.50
C MET A 82 3.92 9.01 -6.20
N ALA A 83 3.84 7.70 -6.40
CA ALA A 83 2.77 7.08 -7.18
C ALA A 83 1.74 6.40 -6.27
N HIS A 84 0.45 6.71 -6.46
CA HIS A 84 -0.67 6.10 -5.75
C HIS A 84 -1.92 6.04 -6.63
N ILE A 85 -1.76 5.43 -7.81
CA ILE A 85 -2.83 5.27 -8.78
C ILE A 85 -3.78 4.11 -8.40
N ARG A 86 -5.02 4.22 -8.87
CA ARG A 86 -6.02 3.15 -8.81
C ARG A 86 -6.71 3.02 -10.16
N VAL A 87 -6.24 2.07 -10.96
CA VAL A 87 -6.85 1.77 -12.26
C VAL A 87 -8.26 1.21 -12.06
N GLY A 88 -9.24 1.83 -12.71
CA GLY A 88 -10.66 1.49 -12.55
C GLY A 88 -11.37 2.16 -11.37
N LYS A 89 -10.64 2.94 -10.56
CA LYS A 89 -11.20 3.72 -9.43
C LYS A 89 -11.95 2.84 -8.42
N TYR A 90 -12.84 3.43 -7.63
CA TYR A 90 -13.62 2.70 -6.62
C TYR A 90 -14.73 1.82 -7.21
N ALA A 91 -15.23 2.15 -8.41
CA ALA A 91 -16.23 1.30 -9.08
C ALA A 91 -15.70 -0.12 -9.35
N MET A 92 -14.43 -0.23 -9.79
CA MET A 92 -13.81 -1.54 -9.99
C MET A 92 -13.44 -2.21 -8.66
N ARG A 93 -13.07 -1.44 -7.63
CA ARG A 93 -12.87 -1.98 -6.28
C ARG A 93 -14.14 -2.65 -5.74
N GLU A 94 -15.30 -2.03 -5.96
CA GLU A 94 -16.59 -2.60 -5.56
C GLU A 94 -16.81 -3.97 -6.21
N LEU A 95 -16.50 -4.11 -7.50
CA LEU A 95 -16.58 -5.38 -8.21
C LEU A 95 -15.55 -6.40 -7.72
N ASP A 96 -14.31 -5.97 -7.41
CA ASP A 96 -13.28 -6.83 -6.82
C ASP A 96 -13.71 -7.43 -5.48
N GLU A 97 -14.49 -6.70 -4.70
CA GLU A 97 -15.01 -7.17 -3.43
C GLU A 97 -16.30 -8.01 -3.61
N LYS A 98 -17.25 -7.57 -4.45
CA LYS A 98 -18.57 -8.22 -4.59
C LYS A 98 -18.52 -9.51 -5.41
N ILE A 99 -17.70 -9.61 -6.46
CA ILE A 99 -17.63 -10.80 -7.30
C ILE A 99 -17.17 -12.03 -6.50
N PRO A 100 -16.06 -12.02 -5.75
CA PRO A 100 -15.70 -13.17 -4.92
C PRO A 100 -16.74 -13.49 -3.85
N LEU A 101 -17.36 -12.49 -3.21
CA LEU A 101 -18.42 -12.69 -2.20
C LEU A 101 -19.63 -13.41 -2.76
N LYS A 102 -20.01 -13.12 -3.99
CA LYS A 102 -21.11 -13.83 -4.71
C LYS A 102 -20.85 -15.35 -4.79
N HIS A 103 -19.59 -15.75 -4.84
CA HIS A 103 -19.16 -17.14 -4.87
C HIS A 103 -18.79 -17.72 -3.49
N GLY A 104 -19.10 -17.01 -2.41
CA GLY A 104 -18.77 -17.44 -1.04
C GLY A 104 -17.29 -17.39 -0.72
N VAL A 105 -16.54 -16.52 -1.39
CA VAL A 105 -15.09 -16.30 -1.21
C VAL A 105 -14.84 -14.89 -0.71
N VAL A 106 -13.76 -14.71 0.06
CA VAL A 106 -13.36 -13.40 0.59
C VAL A 106 -13.33 -12.33 -0.49
N GLY A 107 -14.09 -11.26 -0.29
CA GLY A 107 -14.13 -10.07 -1.11
C GLY A 107 -13.29 -8.94 -0.48
N GLN A 108 -12.04 -8.83 -0.91
CA GLN A 108 -11.10 -7.83 -0.38
C GLN A 108 -10.22 -7.31 -1.52
N GLU A 109 -9.91 -6.00 -1.51
CA GLU A 109 -9.26 -5.32 -2.64
C GLU A 109 -7.82 -5.75 -2.92
N THR A 110 -7.09 -6.27 -1.92
CA THR A 110 -5.65 -6.62 -2.07
C THR A 110 -5.36 -8.09 -1.75
N CYS A 111 -6.34 -8.84 -1.27
CA CYS A 111 -6.21 -10.25 -0.90
C CYS A 111 -7.15 -11.12 -1.74
N GLY A 112 -6.72 -12.36 -2.02
CA GLY A 112 -7.53 -13.32 -2.77
C GLY A 112 -7.87 -12.89 -4.20
N PRO A 113 -9.00 -13.36 -4.76
CA PRO A 113 -9.37 -13.08 -6.16
C PRO A 113 -9.56 -11.59 -6.46
N GLY A 114 -10.07 -10.81 -5.51
CA GLY A 114 -10.20 -9.37 -5.66
C GLY A 114 -8.84 -8.69 -5.80
N GLY A 115 -7.87 -9.07 -4.96
CA GLY A 115 -6.48 -8.61 -5.07
C GLY A 115 -5.82 -9.02 -6.39
N ILE A 116 -6.08 -10.23 -6.87
CA ILE A 116 -5.61 -10.71 -8.19
C ILE A 116 -6.19 -9.83 -9.30
N ALA A 117 -7.50 -9.57 -9.27
CA ALA A 117 -8.16 -8.74 -10.28
C ALA A 117 -7.63 -7.31 -10.30
N TYR A 118 -7.45 -6.72 -9.13
CA TYR A 118 -6.85 -5.39 -9.00
C TYR A 118 -5.38 -5.39 -9.46
N GLY A 119 -4.61 -6.43 -9.15
CA GLY A 119 -3.23 -6.59 -9.61
C GLY A 119 -3.10 -6.57 -11.13
N MET A 120 -3.92 -7.37 -11.83
CA MET A 120 -3.96 -7.40 -13.29
C MET A 120 -4.24 -6.02 -13.91
N ARG A 121 -5.03 -5.16 -13.25
CA ARG A 121 -5.26 -3.77 -13.69
C ARG A 121 -4.12 -2.82 -13.32
N SER A 122 -3.52 -3.02 -12.14
CA SER A 122 -2.49 -2.11 -11.63
C SER A 122 -1.15 -2.27 -12.36
N ILE A 123 -0.81 -3.47 -12.80
CA ILE A 123 0.45 -3.76 -13.49
C ILE A 123 0.67 -2.80 -14.66
N PRO A 124 -0.19 -2.72 -15.69
CA PRO A 124 0.08 -1.85 -16.84
C PRO A 124 0.15 -0.37 -16.44
N GLY A 125 -0.70 0.08 -15.52
CA GLY A 125 -0.68 1.48 -15.08
C GLY A 125 0.61 1.87 -14.37
N VAL A 126 1.15 1.00 -13.51
CA VAL A 126 2.43 1.30 -12.82
C VAL A 126 3.61 1.19 -13.77
N LEU A 127 3.62 0.19 -14.68
CA LEU A 127 4.68 0.09 -15.69
C LEU A 127 4.72 1.34 -16.58
N GLU A 128 3.57 1.89 -16.96
CA GLU A 128 3.49 3.13 -17.74
C GLU A 128 4.12 4.31 -16.97
N LEU A 129 3.84 4.46 -15.67
CA LEU A 129 4.48 5.50 -14.85
C LEU A 129 5.99 5.31 -14.75
N VAL A 130 6.46 4.07 -14.64
CA VAL A 130 7.91 3.75 -14.67
C VAL A 130 8.53 4.17 -15.99
N ASP A 131 7.89 3.84 -17.11
CA ASP A 131 8.37 4.19 -18.44
C ASP A 131 8.43 5.73 -18.63
N TYR A 132 7.45 6.48 -18.11
CA TYR A 132 7.49 7.95 -18.11
C TYR A 132 8.64 8.48 -17.25
N MET A 133 8.83 7.95 -16.05
CA MET A 133 9.95 8.36 -15.20
C MET A 133 11.31 8.09 -15.87
N GLU A 134 11.51 6.89 -16.41
CA GLU A 134 12.76 6.53 -17.08
C GLU A 134 13.02 7.38 -18.32
N LYS A 135 11.97 7.73 -19.07
CA LYS A 135 12.09 8.57 -20.26
C LYS A 135 12.44 10.02 -19.96
N TYR A 136 11.80 10.62 -18.96
CA TYR A 136 11.86 12.07 -18.73
C TYR A 136 12.74 12.47 -17.53
N SER A 137 12.98 11.57 -16.59
CA SER A 137 13.83 11.78 -15.42
C SER A 137 14.49 10.46 -14.92
N PRO A 138 15.43 9.89 -15.69
CA PRO A 138 16.00 8.55 -15.43
C PRO A 138 16.75 8.44 -14.09
N GLU A 139 17.13 9.56 -13.48
CA GLU A 139 17.80 9.58 -12.18
C GLU A 139 16.82 9.65 -11.00
N ALA A 140 15.52 9.89 -11.26
CA ALA A 140 14.51 9.97 -10.24
C ALA A 140 14.26 8.62 -9.54
N TRP A 141 13.76 8.67 -8.32
CA TRP A 141 13.22 7.52 -7.61
C TRP A 141 11.69 7.53 -7.65
N MET A 142 11.09 6.40 -7.98
CA MET A 142 9.65 6.21 -7.82
C MET A 142 9.37 5.54 -6.48
N LEU A 143 8.56 6.19 -5.65
CA LEU A 143 8.04 5.68 -4.39
C LEU A 143 6.58 5.30 -4.65
N ASN A 144 6.32 3.99 -4.81
CA ASN A 144 5.03 3.51 -5.28
C ASN A 144 4.18 2.95 -4.13
N TYR A 145 3.03 3.56 -3.93
CA TYR A 145 1.97 3.14 -3.00
C TYR A 145 0.79 2.43 -3.69
N SER A 146 0.87 2.25 -5.02
CA SER A 146 -0.22 1.59 -5.76
C SER A 146 -0.34 0.12 -5.36
N ASN A 147 -1.56 -0.31 -5.15
CA ASN A 147 -1.89 -1.66 -4.69
C ASN A 147 -2.33 -2.58 -5.85
N PRO A 148 -2.29 -3.88 -5.66
CA PRO A 148 -1.67 -4.66 -4.57
C PRO A 148 -0.14 -4.61 -4.64
N ALA A 149 0.50 -4.08 -3.60
CA ALA A 149 1.93 -3.76 -3.65
C ALA A 149 2.82 -5.00 -3.91
N ALA A 150 2.45 -6.19 -3.44
CA ALA A 150 3.19 -7.43 -3.69
C ALA A 150 3.18 -7.82 -5.19
N ILE A 151 2.01 -7.80 -5.84
CA ILE A 151 1.87 -8.15 -7.26
C ILE A 151 2.57 -7.10 -8.13
N VAL A 152 2.41 -5.81 -7.80
CA VAL A 152 3.09 -4.71 -8.51
C VAL A 152 4.60 -4.79 -8.33
N ALA A 153 5.08 -5.15 -7.14
CA ALA A 153 6.50 -5.33 -6.88
C ALA A 153 7.08 -6.50 -7.71
N GLU A 154 6.39 -7.63 -7.77
CA GLU A 154 6.82 -8.75 -8.63
C GLU A 154 6.81 -8.36 -10.11
N ALA A 155 5.79 -7.63 -10.57
CA ALA A 155 5.72 -7.16 -11.95
C ALA A 155 6.87 -6.21 -12.29
N THR A 156 7.16 -5.23 -11.44
CA THR A 156 8.26 -4.28 -11.68
C THR A 156 9.62 -4.96 -11.59
N ARG A 157 9.83 -5.88 -10.64
CA ARG A 157 11.03 -6.70 -10.56
C ARG A 157 11.29 -7.47 -11.87
N LYS A 158 10.25 -8.11 -12.41
CA LYS A 158 10.37 -8.97 -13.60
C LYS A 158 10.45 -8.17 -14.90
N LEU A 159 9.61 -7.15 -15.05
CA LEU A 159 9.40 -6.46 -16.33
C LEU A 159 10.19 -5.13 -16.44
N ARG A 160 10.68 -4.58 -15.33
CA ARG A 160 11.50 -3.36 -15.25
C ARG A 160 12.62 -3.51 -14.21
N PRO A 161 13.51 -4.53 -14.34
CA PRO A 161 14.45 -4.94 -13.27
C PRO A 161 15.52 -3.87 -12.93
N ASN A 162 15.72 -2.90 -13.79
CA ASN A 162 16.73 -1.85 -13.57
C ASN A 162 16.12 -0.53 -13.10
N SER A 163 14.81 -0.47 -12.92
CA SER A 163 14.11 0.77 -12.55
C SER A 163 14.36 1.14 -11.09
N LYS A 164 14.50 2.44 -10.83
CA LYS A 164 14.60 2.99 -9.48
C LYS A 164 13.19 3.11 -8.86
N ILE A 165 12.48 1.99 -8.74
CA ILE A 165 11.17 1.94 -8.10
C ILE A 165 11.24 1.19 -6.77
N LEU A 166 10.62 1.77 -5.75
CA LEU A 166 10.41 1.16 -4.42
C LEU A 166 8.91 1.03 -4.19
N ASN A 167 8.45 -0.21 -4.02
CA ASN A 167 7.07 -0.49 -3.65
C ASN A 167 6.99 -0.50 -2.12
N ILE A 168 6.04 0.22 -1.56
CA ILE A 168 5.90 0.44 -0.12
C ILE A 168 4.45 0.30 0.31
N CYS A 169 4.24 -0.05 1.59
CA CYS A 169 2.95 -0.13 2.23
C CYS A 169 3.03 0.47 3.63
N ASP A 170 1.96 1.11 4.03
CA ASP A 170 1.82 1.76 5.32
C ASP A 170 1.20 0.87 6.41
N MET A 171 0.65 -0.28 6.02
CA MET A 171 -0.01 -1.19 6.96
C MET A 171 0.87 -1.61 8.14
N PRO A 172 2.12 -2.09 7.94
CA PRO A 172 2.99 -2.40 9.07
C PRO A 172 3.28 -1.18 9.93
N ILE A 173 3.43 -0.02 9.31
CA ILE A 173 3.71 1.26 9.98
C ILE A 173 2.57 1.66 10.91
N GLY A 174 1.32 1.55 10.42
CA GLY A 174 0.13 1.80 11.25
C GLY A 174 0.01 0.82 12.41
N ILE A 175 0.36 -0.45 12.23
CA ILE A 175 0.39 -1.43 13.32
C ILE A 175 1.48 -1.08 14.35
N GLU A 176 2.66 -0.67 13.91
CA GLU A 176 3.75 -0.25 14.80
C GLU A 176 3.39 1.00 15.62
N GLU A 177 2.65 1.95 15.06
CA GLU A 177 2.13 3.10 15.82
C GLU A 177 1.14 2.63 16.92
N LEU A 178 0.26 1.67 16.62
CA LEU A 178 -0.64 1.10 17.62
C LEU A 178 0.13 0.33 18.70
N ILE A 179 1.16 -0.41 18.34
CA ILE A 179 2.04 -1.09 19.31
C ILE A 179 2.73 -0.06 20.21
N ALA A 180 3.32 0.99 19.63
CA ALA A 180 3.97 2.05 20.38
C ALA A 180 2.98 2.71 21.38
N LYS A 181 1.79 3.06 20.90
CA LYS A 181 0.73 3.63 21.75
C LYS A 181 0.33 2.69 22.90
N ASN A 182 0.16 1.40 22.62
CA ASN A 182 -0.17 0.40 23.63
C ASN A 182 0.92 0.22 24.70
N LEU A 183 2.18 0.49 24.34
CA LEU A 183 3.32 0.50 25.23
C LEU A 183 3.53 1.84 25.95
N GLY A 184 2.70 2.85 25.68
CA GLY A 184 2.83 4.20 26.27
C GLY A 184 3.98 5.02 25.67
N LEU A 185 4.46 4.64 24.47
CA LEU A 185 5.49 5.39 23.73
C LEU A 185 4.84 6.53 22.93
N SER A 186 5.63 7.56 22.60
CA SER A 186 5.13 8.74 21.88
C SER A 186 5.01 8.51 20.38
N SER A 187 5.79 7.57 19.82
CA SER A 187 5.83 7.26 18.39
C SER A 187 6.48 5.90 18.13
N ARG A 188 6.10 5.24 17.03
CA ARG A 188 6.80 4.06 16.51
C ARG A 188 8.29 4.29 16.25
N LYS A 189 8.73 5.54 16.05
CA LYS A 189 10.15 5.89 15.86
C LYS A 189 11.01 5.53 17.06
N GLU A 190 10.41 5.24 18.22
CA GLU A 190 11.09 4.70 19.40
C GLU A 190 11.30 3.18 19.34
N LEU A 191 10.70 2.49 18.37
CA LEU A 191 10.82 1.05 18.18
C LEU A 191 11.91 0.70 17.18
N GLU A 192 12.55 -0.45 17.40
CA GLU A 192 13.33 -1.19 16.42
C GLU A 192 12.71 -2.56 16.24
N VAL A 193 12.31 -2.88 15.01
CA VAL A 193 11.55 -4.10 14.73
C VAL A 193 12.36 -5.08 13.88
N ASP A 194 12.21 -6.36 14.18
CA ASP A 194 12.52 -7.46 13.28
C ASP A 194 11.21 -8.01 12.73
N TYR A 195 11.09 -7.99 11.42
CA TYR A 195 9.91 -8.37 10.68
C TYR A 195 10.30 -9.15 9.43
N TYR A 196 9.48 -10.09 9.03
CA TYR A 196 9.55 -10.70 7.73
C TYR A 196 8.17 -11.09 7.23
N GLY A 197 8.02 -11.08 5.92
CA GLY A 197 6.80 -11.49 5.26
C GLY A 197 6.76 -11.11 3.80
N LEU A 198 5.54 -11.13 3.27
CA LEU A 198 5.16 -10.49 2.02
C LEU A 198 4.29 -9.29 2.37
N ASN A 199 4.04 -8.41 1.43
CA ASN A 199 3.11 -7.31 1.70
C ASN A 199 1.74 -7.83 2.16
N HIS A 200 1.22 -7.30 3.26
CA HIS A 200 0.01 -7.75 3.95
C HIS A 200 0.05 -9.18 4.52
N PHE A 201 1.23 -9.80 4.57
CA PHE A 201 1.36 -11.22 4.89
C PHE A 201 2.66 -11.49 5.66
N GLY A 202 2.75 -11.02 6.90
CA GLY A 202 4.02 -11.08 7.63
C GLY A 202 3.87 -11.10 9.15
N TRP A 203 5.02 -11.13 9.83
CA TRP A 203 5.14 -11.30 11.28
C TRP A 203 6.28 -10.49 11.86
N TRP A 204 6.04 -9.81 12.99
CA TRP A 204 7.07 -9.27 13.87
C TRP A 204 7.60 -10.40 14.75
N THR A 205 8.92 -10.55 14.77
CA THR A 205 9.63 -11.59 15.53
C THR A 205 10.36 -11.04 16.73
N ASP A 206 10.72 -9.76 16.70
CA ASP A 206 11.19 -9.02 17.84
C ASP A 206 10.88 -7.53 17.70
N ILE A 207 10.62 -6.89 18.82
CA ILE A 207 10.34 -5.46 18.92
C ILE A 207 11.15 -4.95 20.10
N ARG A 208 12.04 -4.00 19.87
CA ARG A 208 12.97 -3.45 20.86
C ARG A 208 12.80 -1.94 21.01
N ASP A 209 13.17 -1.44 22.18
CA ASP A 209 13.39 0.00 22.37
C ASP A 209 14.74 0.46 21.77
N LYS A 210 15.03 1.76 21.78
CA LYS A 210 16.30 2.33 21.28
C LYS A 210 17.53 1.96 22.12
N SER A 211 17.34 1.38 23.30
CA SER A 211 18.40 0.84 24.14
C SER A 211 18.68 -0.63 23.86
N GLY A 212 17.93 -1.26 22.95
CA GLY A 212 18.04 -2.65 22.56
C GLY A 212 17.31 -3.64 23.49
N ASN A 213 16.50 -3.16 24.44
CA ASN A 213 15.69 -4.04 25.30
C ASN A 213 14.50 -4.55 24.53
N SER A 214 14.24 -5.87 24.58
CA SER A 214 13.07 -6.46 23.94
C SER A 214 11.79 -6.06 24.65
N LEU A 215 10.84 -5.54 23.92
CA LEU A 215 9.47 -5.23 24.33
C LEU A 215 8.49 -6.34 23.89
N MET A 216 9.01 -7.38 23.24
CA MET A 216 8.21 -8.46 22.66
C MET A 216 7.32 -9.18 23.69
N PRO A 217 7.74 -9.46 24.94
CA PRO A 217 6.90 -10.10 25.93
C PRO A 217 5.62 -9.29 26.26
N GLU A 218 5.73 -7.97 26.38
CA GLU A 218 4.62 -7.06 26.64
C GLU A 218 3.68 -6.98 25.43
N VAL A 219 4.25 -6.88 24.22
CA VAL A 219 3.47 -6.84 22.98
C VAL A 219 2.70 -8.15 22.78
N ILE A 220 3.36 -9.31 22.94
CA ILE A 220 2.72 -10.63 22.85
C ILE A 220 1.57 -10.73 23.85
N LYS A 221 1.78 -10.31 25.10
CA LYS A 221 0.75 -10.34 26.15
C LYS A 221 -0.44 -9.47 25.75
N HIS A 222 -0.20 -8.24 25.29
CA HIS A 222 -1.27 -7.33 24.88
C HIS A 222 -2.06 -7.90 23.69
N VAL A 223 -1.36 -8.30 22.62
CA VAL A 223 -2.00 -8.80 21.39
C VAL A 223 -2.79 -10.09 21.64
N SER A 224 -2.31 -11.00 22.50
CA SER A 224 -3.03 -12.23 22.85
C SER A 224 -4.37 -11.97 23.57
N GLN A 225 -4.52 -10.82 24.21
CA GLN A 225 -5.73 -10.45 24.95
C GLN A 225 -6.66 -9.54 24.14
N HIS A 226 -6.10 -8.56 23.44
CA HIS A 226 -6.83 -7.43 22.86
C HIS A 226 -6.67 -7.27 21.35
N GLY A 227 -5.76 -8.02 20.70
CA GLY A 227 -5.28 -7.73 19.37
C GLY A 227 -4.47 -6.42 19.39
N TYR A 228 -4.62 -5.59 18.35
CA TYR A 228 -4.04 -4.25 18.32
C TYR A 228 -4.99 -3.14 18.79
N ALA A 229 -6.16 -3.51 19.34
CA ALA A 229 -7.10 -2.52 19.85
C ALA A 229 -6.47 -1.73 21.01
N THR A 230 -6.70 -0.42 21.02
CA THR A 230 -6.30 0.47 22.13
C THR A 230 -7.51 0.84 22.94
N ASP A 231 -7.34 1.09 24.25
CA ASP A 231 -8.38 1.68 25.07
C ASP A 231 -8.80 3.03 24.49
N GLY A 232 -10.11 3.18 24.16
CA GLY A 232 -10.64 4.41 23.55
C GLY A 232 -10.58 4.45 22.01
N THR A 233 -10.26 3.35 21.31
CA THR A 233 -10.54 3.25 19.87
C THR A 233 -12.03 3.45 19.66
N SER A 234 -12.37 4.56 18.98
CA SER A 234 -13.74 5.04 18.85
C SER A 234 -14.63 3.97 18.21
N GLU A 235 -15.83 3.78 18.77
CA GLU A 235 -16.90 2.96 18.20
C GLU A 235 -17.59 3.64 17.01
N LEU A 236 -16.94 4.60 16.34
CA LEU A 236 -17.48 5.24 15.16
C LEU A 236 -17.77 4.18 14.10
N GLU A 237 -18.99 4.19 13.56
CA GLU A 237 -19.44 3.20 12.57
C GLU A 237 -18.49 3.09 11.37
N GLN A 238 -17.88 4.21 10.97
CA GLN A 238 -16.90 4.30 9.89
C GLN A 238 -15.57 3.54 10.16
N GLN A 239 -15.32 3.11 11.41
CA GLN A 239 -14.12 2.38 11.82
C GLN A 239 -14.43 0.95 12.32
N LYS A 240 -15.68 0.50 12.29
CA LYS A 240 -16.08 -0.82 12.80
C LYS A 240 -15.35 -1.97 12.10
N SER A 241 -15.24 -1.91 10.77
CA SER A 241 -14.52 -2.93 9.98
C SER A 241 -13.03 -2.97 10.33
N TRP A 242 -12.42 -1.80 10.56
CA TRP A 242 -11.02 -1.68 10.94
C TRP A 242 -10.78 -2.16 12.37
N ASN A 243 -11.63 -1.79 13.31
CA ASN A 243 -11.54 -2.25 14.70
C ASN A 243 -11.70 -3.78 14.80
N SER A 244 -12.60 -4.38 14.03
CA SER A 244 -12.72 -5.84 13.91
C SER A 244 -11.41 -6.46 13.40
N THR A 245 -10.82 -5.86 12.37
CA THR A 245 -9.52 -6.30 11.81
C THR A 245 -8.41 -6.26 12.86
N LEU A 246 -8.30 -5.19 13.62
CA LEU A 246 -7.30 -5.05 14.69
C LEU A 246 -7.50 -6.07 15.83
N LYS A 247 -8.73 -6.32 16.23
CA LYS A 247 -9.06 -7.31 17.27
C LYS A 247 -8.75 -8.74 16.84
N LYS A 248 -8.89 -9.07 15.55
CA LYS A 248 -8.66 -10.42 15.01
C LYS A 248 -7.19 -10.86 15.12
N ALA A 249 -6.25 -9.93 15.29
CA ALA A 249 -4.84 -10.26 15.50
C ALA A 249 -4.59 -11.26 16.63
N LYS A 250 -5.39 -11.25 17.70
CA LYS A 250 -5.28 -12.23 18.81
C LYS A 250 -5.52 -13.67 18.35
N ASP A 251 -6.51 -13.88 17.47
CA ASP A 251 -6.84 -15.22 16.98
C ASP A 251 -5.75 -15.74 16.02
N ILE A 252 -5.20 -14.82 15.21
CA ILE A 252 -4.07 -15.15 14.33
C ILE A 252 -2.83 -15.51 15.16
N GLN A 253 -2.53 -14.71 16.20
CA GLN A 253 -1.39 -14.95 17.08
C GLN A 253 -1.49 -16.30 17.82
N ALA A 254 -2.69 -16.77 18.12
CA ALA A 254 -2.88 -18.09 18.76
C ALA A 254 -2.30 -19.25 17.95
N LEU A 255 -2.14 -19.09 16.61
CA LEU A 255 -1.49 -20.08 15.75
C LEU A 255 0.04 -20.07 15.88
N ASP A 256 0.63 -18.94 16.26
CA ASP A 256 2.06 -18.82 16.55
C ASP A 256 2.28 -17.80 17.69
N PRO A 257 2.19 -18.26 18.96
CA PRO A 257 2.26 -17.38 20.12
C PRO A 257 3.61 -16.68 20.36
N LYS A 258 4.62 -16.99 19.54
CA LYS A 258 5.97 -16.39 19.65
C LYS A 258 6.17 -15.17 18.78
N THR A 259 5.23 -14.91 17.86
CA THR A 259 5.30 -13.80 16.91
C THR A 259 4.07 -12.91 17.04
N VAL A 260 4.12 -11.77 16.40
CA VAL A 260 2.99 -10.85 16.31
C VAL A 260 2.62 -10.68 14.83
N PRO A 261 1.37 -10.99 14.44
CA PRO A 261 1.00 -11.10 13.04
C PRO A 261 0.57 -9.79 12.40
N ASN A 262 0.78 -9.66 11.10
CA ASN A 262 0.03 -8.69 10.29
C ASN A 262 -1.47 -9.06 10.28
N THR A 263 -2.34 -8.08 10.46
CA THR A 263 -3.79 -8.30 10.61
C THR A 263 -4.47 -8.85 9.37
N TYR A 264 -3.92 -8.60 8.16
CA TYR A 264 -4.50 -9.10 6.92
C TYR A 264 -4.33 -10.61 6.71
N LEU A 265 -3.49 -11.26 7.53
CA LEU A 265 -3.47 -12.71 7.60
C LEU A 265 -4.84 -13.33 7.94
N LYS A 266 -5.76 -12.57 8.54
CA LYS A 266 -7.13 -13.00 8.80
C LYS A 266 -7.85 -13.49 7.54
N TYR A 267 -7.68 -12.81 6.43
CA TYR A 267 -8.33 -13.16 5.15
C TYR A 267 -7.90 -14.52 4.61
N TYR A 268 -6.67 -14.93 4.94
CA TYR A 268 -6.09 -16.19 4.51
C TYR A 268 -6.27 -17.33 5.52
N LEU A 269 -6.34 -17.01 6.81
CA LEU A 269 -6.38 -18.01 7.89
C LEU A 269 -7.78 -18.26 8.42
N PHE A 270 -8.70 -17.30 8.26
CA PHE A 270 -10.10 -17.37 8.72
C PHE A 270 -11.05 -16.88 7.62
N PRO A 271 -10.91 -17.38 6.36
CA PRO A 271 -11.70 -16.87 5.23
C PRO A 271 -13.21 -17.11 5.37
N ASP A 272 -13.61 -18.19 6.01
CA ASP A 272 -15.00 -18.55 6.28
C ASP A 272 -15.68 -17.55 7.22
N GLU A 273 -15.00 -17.15 8.29
CA GLU A 273 -15.50 -16.14 9.21
C GLU A 273 -15.61 -14.77 8.52
N GLU A 274 -14.61 -14.39 7.71
CA GLU A 274 -14.62 -13.13 6.98
C GLU A 274 -15.78 -13.07 5.98
N VAL A 275 -16.05 -14.15 5.26
CA VAL A 275 -17.20 -14.24 4.35
C VAL A 275 -18.52 -14.16 5.13
N ALA A 276 -18.63 -14.88 6.25
CA ALA A 276 -19.85 -14.89 7.07
C ALA A 276 -20.20 -13.50 7.66
N HIS A 277 -19.18 -12.65 7.91
CA HIS A 277 -19.38 -11.31 8.43
C HIS A 277 -19.46 -10.21 7.35
N SER A 278 -19.23 -10.58 6.08
CA SER A 278 -19.28 -9.62 4.96
C SER A 278 -20.71 -9.33 4.53
N ASN A 279 -20.95 -8.08 4.14
CA ASN A 279 -22.21 -7.66 3.52
C ASN A 279 -21.95 -7.38 2.03
N ILE A 280 -22.46 -8.23 1.14
CA ILE A 280 -22.29 -8.09 -0.31
C ILE A 280 -22.97 -6.84 -0.87
N GLU A 281 -24.05 -6.37 -0.25
CA GLU A 281 -24.76 -5.16 -0.70
C GLU A 281 -23.99 -3.88 -0.34
N PHE A 282 -23.22 -3.91 0.77
CA PHE A 282 -22.47 -2.77 1.26
C PHE A 282 -21.12 -3.20 1.77
N THR A 283 -20.14 -3.21 0.89
CA THR A 283 -18.76 -3.63 1.17
C THR A 283 -17.89 -2.45 1.63
N ARG A 284 -16.63 -2.71 1.94
CA ARG A 284 -15.67 -1.66 2.29
C ARG A 284 -15.49 -0.63 1.16
N ALA A 285 -15.63 -1.03 -0.10
CA ALA A 285 -15.61 -0.10 -1.23
C ALA A 285 -16.73 0.95 -1.11
N ASN A 286 -17.95 0.51 -0.76
CA ASN A 286 -19.08 1.40 -0.54
C ASN A 286 -18.84 2.36 0.64
N GLU A 287 -18.32 1.85 1.77
CA GLU A 287 -17.94 2.72 2.90
C GLU A 287 -16.95 3.82 2.50
N VAL A 288 -15.96 3.49 1.66
CA VAL A 288 -14.94 4.47 1.22
C VAL A 288 -15.53 5.47 0.24
N MET A 289 -16.39 5.04 -0.70
CA MET A 289 -17.04 5.94 -1.66
C MET A 289 -17.97 6.95 -0.97
N GLU A 290 -18.84 6.47 -0.07
CA GLU A 290 -19.79 7.32 0.63
C GLU A 290 -19.14 8.19 1.73
N GLY A 291 -18.06 7.71 2.32
CA GLY A 291 -17.34 8.40 3.38
C GLY A 291 -16.17 9.24 2.84
N ARG A 292 -15.01 8.62 2.66
CA ARG A 292 -13.76 9.32 2.37
C ARG A 292 -13.78 10.09 1.05
N GLU A 293 -14.26 9.49 -0.02
CA GLU A 293 -14.23 10.13 -1.33
C GLU A 293 -15.14 11.36 -1.35
N ALA A 294 -16.38 11.20 -0.91
CA ALA A 294 -17.33 12.31 -0.81
C ALA A 294 -16.82 13.44 0.11
N PHE A 295 -16.24 13.08 1.26
CA PHE A 295 -15.67 14.03 2.21
C PHE A 295 -14.53 14.85 1.60
N VAL A 296 -13.52 14.18 1.00
CA VAL A 296 -12.35 14.88 0.45
C VAL A 296 -12.74 15.84 -0.66
N PHE A 297 -13.59 15.41 -1.60
CA PHE A 297 -14.03 16.29 -2.68
C PHE A 297 -14.90 17.45 -2.18
N SER A 298 -15.75 17.24 -1.17
CA SER A 298 -16.55 18.33 -0.57
C SER A 298 -15.67 19.34 0.17
N GLU A 299 -14.64 18.90 0.88
CA GLU A 299 -13.69 19.80 1.55
C GLU A 299 -12.82 20.57 0.54
N CYS A 300 -12.35 19.92 -0.53
CA CYS A 300 -11.64 20.60 -1.60
C CYS A 300 -12.51 21.69 -2.25
N GLN A 301 -13.78 21.39 -2.54
CA GLN A 301 -14.70 22.36 -3.08
C GLN A 301 -14.94 23.52 -2.10
N ALA A 302 -15.08 23.24 -0.81
CA ALA A 302 -15.24 24.28 0.22
C ALA A 302 -14.01 25.19 0.31
N ILE A 303 -12.79 24.67 0.14
CA ILE A 303 -11.56 25.47 0.08
C ILE A 303 -11.60 26.41 -1.13
N ILE A 304 -12.00 25.90 -2.30
CA ILE A 304 -12.11 26.68 -3.54
C ILE A 304 -13.14 27.78 -3.39
N ASP A 305 -14.35 27.47 -2.90
CA ASP A 305 -15.44 28.41 -2.75
C ASP A 305 -15.13 29.53 -1.76
N LYS A 306 -14.39 29.22 -0.68
CA LYS A 306 -13.96 30.19 0.34
C LYS A 306 -12.68 30.94 -0.04
N GLY A 307 -11.89 30.41 -0.98
CA GLY A 307 -10.57 30.94 -1.33
C GLY A 307 -9.52 30.78 -0.21
N THR A 308 -9.74 29.88 0.75
CA THR A 308 -8.84 29.65 1.90
C THR A 308 -8.98 28.24 2.45
N ALA A 309 -7.86 27.67 2.91
CA ALA A 309 -7.78 26.35 3.55
C ALA A 309 -7.75 26.42 5.09
N LYS A 310 -7.84 27.63 5.71
CA LYS A 310 -7.69 27.79 7.16
C LYS A 310 -8.73 27.05 8.00
N GLU A 311 -9.91 26.80 7.45
CA GLU A 311 -11.00 26.10 8.13
C GLU A 311 -11.22 24.68 7.61
N THR A 312 -10.28 24.16 6.82
CA THR A 312 -10.42 22.81 6.27
C THR A 312 -10.37 21.75 7.37
N LYS A 313 -11.16 20.70 7.17
CA LYS A 313 -11.14 19.49 7.99
C LYS A 313 -10.24 18.41 7.39
N LEU A 314 -9.57 18.68 6.26
CA LEU A 314 -8.55 17.80 5.73
C LEU A 314 -7.40 17.72 6.73
N THR A 315 -7.00 16.50 7.05
CA THR A 315 -5.89 16.23 7.96
C THR A 315 -4.71 15.66 7.19
N ILE A 316 -3.53 15.78 7.79
CA ILE A 316 -2.35 15.05 7.37
C ILE A 316 -2.70 13.58 7.39
N ASP A 317 -2.40 12.89 6.32
CA ASP A 317 -2.46 11.44 6.30
C ASP A 317 -1.17 10.91 6.96
N GLU A 318 -1.28 10.31 8.15
CA GLU A 318 -0.12 9.71 8.85
C GLU A 318 0.58 8.66 8.00
N HIS A 319 -0.16 8.01 7.13
CA HIS A 319 0.37 7.09 6.12
C HIS A 319 1.31 7.80 5.14
N ALA A 320 1.05 9.08 4.81
CA ALA A 320 1.92 9.86 3.94
C ALA A 320 3.28 10.19 4.60
N SER A 321 3.41 10.14 5.92
CA SER A 321 4.68 10.39 6.59
C SER A 321 5.77 9.41 6.15
N TYR A 322 5.39 8.16 5.90
CA TYR A 322 6.34 7.12 5.51
C TYR A 322 6.97 7.37 4.13
N ILE A 323 6.19 7.87 3.16
CA ILE A 323 6.73 8.21 1.83
C ILE A 323 7.68 9.39 1.89
N VAL A 324 7.40 10.38 2.75
CA VAL A 324 8.28 11.54 2.96
C VAL A 324 9.54 11.12 3.70
N ASP A 325 9.45 10.30 4.75
CA ASP A 325 10.62 9.76 5.45
C ASP A 325 11.51 8.95 4.50
N LEU A 326 10.92 8.14 3.61
CA LEU A 326 11.66 7.39 2.59
C LEU A 326 12.37 8.33 1.60
N ALA A 327 11.66 9.33 1.07
CA ALA A 327 12.25 10.33 0.18
C ALA A 327 13.43 11.05 0.86
N ARG A 328 13.30 11.42 2.13
CA ARG A 328 14.38 12.07 2.93
C ARG A 328 15.56 11.12 3.17
N ALA A 329 15.29 9.85 3.47
CA ALA A 329 16.33 8.86 3.68
C ALA A 329 17.21 8.71 2.43
N ILE A 330 16.60 8.70 1.24
CA ILE A 330 17.30 8.64 -0.05
C ILE A 330 18.00 9.98 -0.34
N ALA A 331 17.28 11.10 -0.28
CA ALA A 331 17.76 12.42 -0.67
C ALA A 331 18.99 12.88 0.13
N PHE A 332 19.02 12.55 1.42
CA PHE A 332 20.06 12.99 2.35
C PHE A 332 20.97 11.87 2.86
N ASN A 333 20.89 10.68 2.27
CA ASN A 333 21.67 9.50 2.65
C ASN A 333 21.63 9.21 4.15
N LYS A 334 20.45 9.23 4.76
CA LYS A 334 20.29 9.17 6.22
C LYS A 334 20.64 7.81 6.83
N LYS A 335 20.65 6.74 6.02
CA LYS A 335 20.86 5.36 6.48
C LYS A 335 19.86 4.94 7.56
N GLU A 336 18.59 5.26 7.33
CA GLU A 336 17.49 4.92 8.24
C GLU A 336 17.05 3.47 8.08
N ARG A 337 16.68 2.83 9.20
CA ARG A 337 16.08 1.49 9.20
C ARG A 337 14.59 1.62 8.87
N MET A 338 14.18 0.97 7.77
CA MET A 338 12.82 1.03 7.26
C MET A 338 12.36 -0.35 6.78
N LEU A 339 11.06 -0.66 6.87
CA LEU A 339 10.47 -1.85 6.25
C LEU A 339 10.26 -1.59 4.75
N MET A 340 10.83 -2.43 3.92
CA MET A 340 10.79 -2.27 2.47
C MET A 340 10.36 -3.55 1.77
N ILE A 341 9.60 -3.41 0.68
CA ILE A 341 9.32 -4.53 -0.23
C ILE A 341 10.49 -4.62 -1.22
N VAL A 342 11.28 -5.67 -1.08
CA VAL A 342 12.50 -5.88 -1.85
C VAL A 342 12.63 -7.33 -2.31
N GLU A 343 13.38 -7.58 -3.39
CA GLU A 343 13.72 -8.94 -3.77
C GLU A 343 14.53 -9.62 -2.66
N ASN A 344 14.15 -10.85 -2.28
CA ASN A 344 14.77 -11.58 -1.17
C ASN A 344 16.28 -11.71 -1.34
N ASN A 345 16.74 -12.22 -2.47
CA ASN A 345 18.16 -12.37 -2.79
C ASN A 345 19.01 -12.88 -1.59
N GLY A 346 18.46 -13.85 -0.82
CA GLY A 346 19.12 -14.51 0.28
C GLY A 346 18.99 -13.83 1.66
N ALA A 347 18.25 -12.75 1.82
CA ALA A 347 17.97 -12.15 3.13
C ALA A 347 17.23 -13.15 4.04
N ILE A 348 16.22 -13.85 3.49
CA ILE A 348 15.60 -15.03 4.07
C ILE A 348 16.27 -16.24 3.40
N ARG A 349 17.14 -16.97 4.14
CA ARG A 349 18.04 -17.97 3.55
C ARG A 349 17.33 -19.21 2.98
N ASN A 350 16.24 -19.64 3.60
CA ASN A 350 15.49 -20.82 3.21
C ASN A 350 14.24 -20.50 2.37
N PHE A 351 14.25 -19.37 1.65
CA PHE A 351 13.12 -18.90 0.85
C PHE A 351 13.55 -18.57 -0.59
N ASP A 352 12.60 -18.51 -1.53
CA ASP A 352 12.84 -18.19 -2.94
C ASP A 352 13.65 -16.89 -3.07
N PRO A 353 14.83 -16.91 -3.70
CA PRO A 353 15.68 -15.72 -3.82
C PRO A 353 15.06 -14.62 -4.69
N THR A 354 14.13 -14.94 -5.58
CA THR A 354 13.47 -13.99 -6.48
C THR A 354 12.10 -13.52 -5.96
N ALA A 355 11.67 -13.97 -4.78
CA ALA A 355 10.43 -13.50 -4.17
C ALA A 355 10.56 -12.04 -3.72
N MET A 356 9.52 -11.25 -3.91
CA MET A 356 9.43 -9.93 -3.29
C MET A 356 8.99 -10.09 -1.83
N VAL A 357 9.86 -9.71 -0.90
CA VAL A 357 9.64 -9.84 0.54
C VAL A 357 9.61 -8.49 1.21
N GLU A 358 8.83 -8.38 2.29
CA GLU A 358 8.77 -7.18 3.12
C GLU A 358 9.62 -7.43 4.37
N ILE A 359 10.76 -6.73 4.45
CA ILE A 359 11.78 -6.93 5.49
C ILE A 359 12.42 -5.58 5.88
N PRO A 360 13.08 -5.50 7.06
CA PRO A 360 13.88 -4.34 7.43
C PRO A 360 15.07 -4.16 6.48
N CYS A 361 15.28 -2.91 6.06
CA CYS A 361 16.40 -2.47 5.25
C CYS A 361 17.02 -1.21 5.86
N ILE A 362 18.28 -0.94 5.52
CA ILE A 362 18.91 0.36 5.75
C ILE A 362 18.79 1.17 4.46
N VAL A 363 18.09 2.29 4.52
CA VAL A 363 17.82 3.11 3.33
C VAL A 363 18.71 4.33 3.29
N GLY A 364 19.42 4.50 2.20
CA GLY A 364 20.26 5.65 1.90
C GLY A 364 20.15 6.06 0.44
N SER A 365 21.06 6.89 -0.06
CA SER A 365 21.03 7.46 -1.42
C SER A 365 21.05 6.40 -2.55
N ASN A 366 21.55 5.20 -2.26
CA ASN A 366 21.57 4.09 -3.21
C ASN A 366 20.34 3.17 -3.12
N GLY A 367 19.32 3.58 -2.35
CA GLY A 367 18.15 2.77 -2.06
C GLY A 367 18.32 1.85 -0.86
N PRO A 368 17.52 0.78 -0.74
CA PRO A 368 17.49 -0.12 0.40
C PRO A 368 18.65 -1.13 0.37
N GLU A 369 19.36 -1.23 1.48
CA GLU A 369 20.33 -2.31 1.79
C GLU A 369 19.62 -3.30 2.72
N LYS A 370 19.40 -4.54 2.26
CA LYS A 370 18.64 -5.56 3.00
C LYS A 370 19.36 -6.01 4.27
N LEU A 371 18.62 -6.11 5.37
CA LEU A 371 19.12 -6.77 6.56
C LEU A 371 18.88 -8.28 6.46
N VAL A 372 19.80 -9.06 7.05
CA VAL A 372 19.68 -10.51 7.06
C VAL A 372 18.60 -10.94 8.06
N VAL A 373 17.59 -11.67 7.57
CA VAL A 373 16.54 -12.28 8.41
C VAL A 373 16.97 -13.66 8.93
N GLY A 374 17.67 -14.42 8.10
CA GLY A 374 18.05 -15.80 8.40
C GLY A 374 17.04 -16.82 7.89
N GLU A 375 16.84 -17.91 8.63
CA GLU A 375 15.85 -18.93 8.28
C GLU A 375 14.54 -18.67 9.00
N ILE A 376 13.43 -18.82 8.26
CA ILE A 376 12.08 -18.68 8.80
C ILE A 376 11.44 -20.05 9.10
N PRO A 377 10.53 -20.13 10.09
CA PRO A 377 9.87 -21.37 10.46
C PRO A 377 9.01 -21.95 9.34
N ARG A 378 8.82 -23.27 9.36
CA ARG A 378 8.11 -24.02 8.31
C ARG A 378 6.68 -23.52 8.07
N PHE A 379 5.96 -23.20 9.13
CA PHE A 379 4.56 -22.76 9.00
C PHE A 379 4.44 -21.48 8.17
N GLN A 380 5.16 -20.43 8.57
CA GLN A 380 5.18 -19.15 7.84
C GLN A 380 5.75 -19.31 6.44
N LYS A 381 6.86 -20.08 6.30
CA LYS A 381 7.50 -20.38 5.02
C LYS A 381 6.50 -20.97 4.03
N SER A 382 5.78 -22.02 4.43
CA SER A 382 4.83 -22.72 3.54
C SER A 382 3.66 -21.82 3.13
N LEU A 383 3.17 -20.97 4.03
CA LEU A 383 2.15 -19.98 3.72
C LEU A 383 2.66 -18.94 2.72
N MET A 384 3.87 -18.42 2.94
CA MET A 384 4.50 -17.43 2.06
C MET A 384 4.82 -18.03 0.68
N GLU A 385 5.32 -19.29 0.61
CA GLU A 385 5.61 -19.96 -0.67
C GLU A 385 4.34 -20.09 -1.53
N GLN A 386 3.22 -20.44 -0.92
CA GLN A 386 1.93 -20.51 -1.61
C GLN A 386 1.52 -19.13 -2.15
N GLN A 387 1.63 -18.08 -1.34
CA GLN A 387 1.24 -16.73 -1.76
C GLN A 387 2.18 -16.15 -2.83
N VAL A 388 3.50 -16.36 -2.74
CA VAL A 388 4.46 -15.98 -3.79
C VAL A 388 4.13 -16.68 -5.11
N GLY A 389 3.72 -17.96 -5.06
CA GLY A 389 3.25 -18.66 -6.24
C GLY A 389 2.06 -17.99 -6.91
N VAL A 390 1.10 -17.45 -6.11
CA VAL A 390 -0.03 -16.67 -6.64
C VAL A 390 0.46 -15.41 -7.33
N GLU A 391 1.31 -14.61 -6.67
CA GLU A 391 1.82 -13.34 -7.18
C GLU A 391 2.58 -13.49 -8.50
N LYS A 392 3.46 -14.50 -8.57
CA LYS A 392 4.22 -14.83 -9.80
C LYS A 392 3.31 -15.26 -10.93
N LEU A 393 2.34 -16.16 -10.66
CA LEU A 393 1.37 -16.60 -11.68
C LEU A 393 0.52 -15.46 -12.22
N VAL A 394 0.15 -14.47 -11.39
CA VAL A 394 -0.59 -13.29 -11.85
C VAL A 394 0.27 -12.47 -12.83
N VAL A 395 1.53 -12.23 -12.51
CA VAL A 395 2.44 -11.48 -13.40
C VAL A 395 2.71 -12.25 -14.70
N GLU A 396 2.88 -13.56 -14.61
CA GLU A 396 3.02 -14.41 -15.81
C GLU A 396 1.75 -14.43 -16.66
N ALA A 397 0.57 -14.50 -16.02
CA ALA A 397 -0.70 -14.43 -16.72
C ALA A 397 -0.89 -13.11 -17.47
N PHE A 398 -0.47 -12.00 -16.85
CA PHE A 398 -0.48 -10.68 -17.47
C PHE A 398 0.47 -10.62 -18.67
N GLU A 399 1.71 -11.06 -18.51
CA GLU A 399 2.76 -11.01 -19.55
C GLU A 399 2.40 -11.86 -20.78
N GLU A 400 1.83 -13.05 -20.56
CA GLU A 400 1.53 -14.02 -21.61
C GLU A 400 0.09 -13.91 -22.13
N GLY A 401 -0.80 -13.10 -21.52
CA GLY A 401 -2.22 -13.10 -21.83
C GLY A 401 -2.87 -14.46 -21.52
N SER A 402 -2.47 -15.13 -20.45
CA SER A 402 -2.84 -16.53 -20.20
C SER A 402 -4.00 -16.69 -19.22
N TYR A 403 -5.14 -17.13 -19.74
CA TYR A 403 -6.29 -17.57 -18.92
C TYR A 403 -5.90 -18.68 -17.95
N GLN A 404 -5.14 -19.67 -18.42
CA GLN A 404 -4.78 -20.85 -17.61
C GLN A 404 -3.94 -20.44 -16.39
N LYS A 405 -2.95 -19.56 -16.56
CA LYS A 405 -2.12 -19.10 -15.46
C LYS A 405 -2.91 -18.28 -14.44
N LEU A 406 -3.84 -17.46 -14.89
CA LEU A 406 -4.69 -16.69 -14.00
C LEU A 406 -5.67 -17.60 -13.23
N TRP A 407 -6.22 -18.63 -13.87
CA TRP A 407 -7.01 -19.66 -13.19
C TRP A 407 -6.18 -20.42 -12.14
N GLN A 408 -4.93 -20.78 -12.48
CA GLN A 408 -4.00 -21.40 -11.53
C GLN A 408 -3.71 -20.47 -10.33
N ALA A 409 -3.49 -19.19 -10.56
CA ALA A 409 -3.26 -18.21 -9.50
C ALA A 409 -4.46 -18.13 -8.54
N ILE A 410 -5.68 -18.00 -9.05
CA ILE A 410 -6.89 -17.97 -8.23
C ILE A 410 -7.09 -19.30 -7.49
N THR A 411 -6.84 -20.44 -8.17
CA THR A 411 -6.95 -21.78 -7.54
C THR A 411 -5.94 -21.96 -6.40
N LEU A 412 -4.73 -21.42 -6.56
CA LEU A 412 -3.67 -21.52 -5.55
C LEU A 412 -3.91 -20.58 -4.36
N SER A 413 -4.72 -19.53 -4.53
CA SER A 413 -5.04 -18.62 -3.44
C SER A 413 -5.69 -19.36 -2.27
N LYS A 414 -5.13 -19.18 -1.07
CA LYS A 414 -5.63 -19.83 0.15
C LYS A 414 -7.07 -19.45 0.51
N THR A 415 -7.59 -18.37 -0.05
CA THR A 415 -8.97 -17.92 0.18
C THR A 415 -10.00 -18.69 -0.65
N VAL A 416 -9.56 -19.49 -1.63
CA VAL A 416 -10.43 -20.15 -2.62
C VAL A 416 -10.51 -21.64 -2.33
N PRO A 417 -11.71 -22.24 -2.19
CA PRO A 417 -11.85 -23.61 -1.73
C PRO A 417 -11.62 -24.68 -2.84
N SER A 418 -11.74 -24.32 -4.11
CA SER A 418 -11.59 -25.29 -5.21
C SER A 418 -11.31 -24.64 -6.56
N ALA A 419 -10.71 -25.41 -7.49
CA ALA A 419 -10.47 -24.98 -8.87
C ALA A 419 -11.78 -24.65 -9.63
N LYS A 420 -12.89 -25.31 -9.28
CA LYS A 420 -14.20 -24.97 -9.89
C LYS A 420 -14.66 -23.58 -9.47
N VAL A 421 -14.62 -23.26 -8.17
CA VAL A 421 -14.98 -21.94 -7.66
C VAL A 421 -14.04 -20.88 -8.22
N ALA A 422 -12.73 -21.18 -8.30
CA ALA A 422 -11.75 -20.31 -8.93
C ALA A 422 -12.09 -19.99 -10.39
N LYS A 423 -12.56 -20.97 -11.15
CA LYS A 423 -12.99 -20.78 -12.55
C LYS A 423 -14.22 -19.89 -12.64
N ASP A 424 -15.24 -20.17 -11.83
CA ASP A 424 -16.49 -19.41 -11.86
C ASP A 424 -16.22 -17.91 -11.50
N ILE A 425 -15.33 -17.66 -10.53
CA ILE A 425 -14.88 -16.29 -10.18
C ILE A 425 -14.11 -15.65 -11.34
N LEU A 426 -13.16 -16.38 -11.95
CA LEU A 426 -12.37 -15.86 -13.06
C LEU A 426 -13.23 -15.45 -14.24
N ASP A 427 -14.21 -16.27 -14.61
CA ASP A 427 -15.11 -15.99 -15.72
C ASP A 427 -15.92 -14.69 -15.46
N ASP A 428 -16.44 -14.49 -14.23
CA ASP A 428 -17.12 -13.24 -13.83
C ASP A 428 -16.14 -12.04 -13.82
N LEU A 429 -14.92 -12.22 -13.34
CA LEU A 429 -13.89 -11.16 -13.31
C LEU A 429 -13.45 -10.73 -14.72
N ILE A 430 -13.32 -11.65 -15.66
CA ILE A 430 -13.01 -11.33 -17.07
C ILE A 430 -14.07 -10.42 -17.66
N VAL A 431 -15.35 -10.75 -17.46
CA VAL A 431 -16.46 -9.91 -17.93
C VAL A 431 -16.38 -8.50 -17.34
N ALA A 432 -16.13 -8.38 -16.04
CA ALA A 432 -16.04 -7.10 -15.35
C ALA A 432 -14.83 -6.27 -15.77
N ASN A 433 -13.74 -6.90 -16.19
CA ASN A 433 -12.46 -6.26 -16.47
C ASN A 433 -12.12 -6.11 -17.97
N GLN A 434 -13.07 -6.34 -18.87
CA GLN A 434 -12.84 -6.29 -20.34
C GLN A 434 -12.17 -5.00 -20.82
N ALA A 435 -12.41 -3.86 -20.14
CA ALA A 435 -11.83 -2.57 -20.52
C ALA A 435 -10.39 -2.37 -19.99
N PHE A 436 -9.89 -3.25 -19.11
CA PHE A 436 -8.66 -3.03 -18.38
C PHE A 436 -7.62 -4.13 -18.54
N TRP A 437 -8.08 -5.37 -18.70
CA TRP A 437 -7.18 -6.52 -18.81
C TRP A 437 -6.76 -6.78 -20.25
N PRO A 438 -5.58 -7.36 -20.47
CA PRO A 438 -5.26 -7.91 -21.77
C PRO A 438 -6.25 -9.02 -22.13
N GLU A 439 -6.38 -9.31 -23.43
CA GLU A 439 -7.10 -10.50 -23.88
C GLU A 439 -6.43 -11.75 -23.32
N LEU A 440 -7.22 -12.62 -22.68
CA LEU A 440 -6.74 -13.86 -22.09
C LEU A 440 -7.10 -15.05 -23.00
N THR A 441 -6.11 -15.84 -23.39
CA THR A 441 -6.23 -17.00 -24.28
C THR A 441 -5.84 -18.32 -23.60
#